data_afc5bea11b9ae43422d566e7b406bed8
#
_entry.id   afc5bea11b9ae43422d566e7b406bed8
#
_cell.length_a   1.000
_cell.length_b   1.000
_cell.length_c   1.000
_cell.angle_alpha   90.00
_cell.angle_beta   90.00
_cell.angle_gamma   90.00
#
_symmetry.space_group_name_H-M   'P 1'
#
loop_
_entity.id
_entity.type
_entity.pdbx_description
1 polymer ?
#
loop_
_entity_poly.entity_id
_entity_poly.type
_entity_poly.pdbx_seq_one_letter_code
_entity_poly.pdbx_strand_id
1 'polypeptide(L)'
;MADVPHAWPAFMLEEQKQGIRDSLKSNNLEISNINSFMMHAVNDSRQRYWYPSWIEPDKHYRQIRIDHTMRCLTMAKELGAPCITTEPGGPVEAGASWNAGLKLFVEMLKPVIEHAEKEGVLLLIEPEPGLLIETADQFLEFMGHIKSPMVGCNFDIGHSYCVGDDPASTIPRLANYIKHFHLEDIASTRVHHHLIPGDGAIDFKAAIEAIKAIGYKEWVTIELYPYVEDPDQAAKLARERIAPLLA
;
A
#
# COMPACT_ATOMS: atom_id res chain seq x y z
N MET A 1 -14.02 -19.07 6.60
CA MET A 1 -12.58 -19.32 6.80
C MET A 1 -11.91 -17.98 6.58
N ALA A 2 -11.04 -17.54 7.47
CA ALA A 2 -10.27 -16.34 7.22
C ALA A 2 -9.37 -16.63 6.00
N ASP A 3 -9.35 -15.72 5.03
CA ASP A 3 -8.52 -15.87 3.84
C ASP A 3 -7.06 -15.89 4.25
N VAL A 4 -6.37 -16.97 3.92
CA VAL A 4 -4.93 -17.09 4.16
C VAL A 4 -4.23 -16.24 3.10
N PRO A 5 -3.32 -15.32 3.48
CA PRO A 5 -2.54 -14.56 2.50
C PRO A 5 -1.87 -15.51 1.48
N HIS A 6 -1.88 -15.14 0.21
CA HIS A 6 -1.31 -15.93 -0.88
C HIS A 6 0.17 -16.24 -0.66
N ALA A 7 0.91 -15.31 -0.02
CA ALA A 7 2.34 -15.43 0.23
C ALA A 7 2.66 -14.87 1.62
N TRP A 8 2.69 -15.74 2.63
CA TRP A 8 3.05 -15.32 3.99
C TRP A 8 4.53 -15.57 4.25
N PRO A 9 5.38 -14.54 4.37
CA PRO A 9 6.83 -14.70 4.31
C PRO A 9 7.42 -15.58 5.41
N ALA A 10 6.77 -15.66 6.59
CA ALA A 10 7.26 -16.48 7.70
C ALA A 10 7.12 -17.99 7.46
N PHE A 11 6.23 -18.41 6.57
CA PHE A 11 5.89 -19.83 6.38
C PHE A 11 6.07 -20.32 4.95
N MET A 12 6.50 -19.46 4.02
CA MET A 12 6.76 -19.88 2.64
C MET A 12 7.96 -20.79 2.52
N LEU A 13 7.72 -21.93 1.93
CA LEU A 13 8.78 -22.86 1.54
C LEU A 13 9.39 -22.44 0.19
N GLU A 14 10.66 -22.82 -0.04
CA GLU A 14 11.33 -22.50 -1.32
C GLU A 14 10.61 -23.10 -2.53
N GLU A 15 10.01 -24.28 -2.39
CA GLU A 15 9.18 -24.89 -3.43
C GLU A 15 7.98 -24.02 -3.82
N GLN A 16 7.34 -23.37 -2.83
CA GLN A 16 6.21 -22.46 -3.09
C GLN A 16 6.67 -21.19 -3.81
N LYS A 17 7.81 -20.62 -3.41
CA LYS A 17 8.41 -19.48 -4.11
C LYS A 17 8.78 -19.82 -5.54
N GLN A 18 9.34 -21.04 -5.75
CA GLN A 18 9.65 -21.52 -7.10
C GLN A 18 8.38 -21.68 -7.94
N GLY A 19 7.31 -22.21 -7.36
CA GLY A 19 6.00 -22.30 -8.02
C GLY A 19 5.44 -20.94 -8.46
N ILE A 20 5.61 -19.91 -7.63
CA ILE A 20 5.24 -18.53 -7.99
C ILE A 20 6.08 -18.05 -9.18
N ARG A 21 7.41 -18.18 -9.11
CA ARG A 21 8.31 -17.77 -10.22
C ARG A 21 7.96 -18.47 -11.54
N ASP A 22 7.69 -19.77 -11.49
CA ASP A 22 7.33 -20.56 -12.68
C ASP A 22 5.97 -20.13 -13.25
N SER A 23 5.00 -19.84 -12.37
CA SER A 23 3.68 -19.35 -12.77
C SER A 23 3.76 -17.95 -13.41
N LEU A 24 4.51 -17.04 -12.83
CA LEU A 24 4.74 -15.70 -13.40
C LEU A 24 5.37 -15.82 -14.79
N LYS A 25 6.43 -16.62 -14.92
CA LYS A 25 7.12 -16.83 -16.17
C LYS A 25 6.23 -17.47 -17.24
N SER A 26 5.46 -18.50 -16.89
CA SER A 26 4.60 -19.22 -17.85
C SER A 26 3.43 -18.36 -18.36
N ASN A 27 2.98 -17.39 -17.55
CA ASN A 27 1.89 -16.47 -17.91
C ASN A 27 2.38 -15.10 -18.40
N ASN A 28 3.69 -14.88 -18.50
CA ASN A 28 4.29 -13.60 -18.87
C ASN A 28 3.79 -12.46 -17.95
N LEU A 29 3.81 -12.70 -16.65
CA LEU A 29 3.41 -11.76 -15.61
C LEU A 29 4.60 -11.32 -14.77
N GLU A 30 4.49 -10.13 -14.20
CA GLU A 30 5.43 -9.56 -13.23
C GLU A 30 4.70 -9.16 -11.96
N ILE A 31 5.43 -9.07 -10.85
CA ILE A 31 4.90 -8.56 -9.59
C ILE A 31 5.12 -7.05 -9.56
N SER A 32 4.05 -6.29 -9.48
CA SER A 32 4.12 -4.83 -9.39
C SER A 32 4.46 -4.35 -7.98
N ASN A 33 3.92 -5.02 -6.96
CA ASN A 33 4.04 -4.68 -5.55
C ASN A 33 3.68 -5.89 -4.67
N ILE A 34 4.15 -5.91 -3.44
CA ILE A 34 3.69 -6.83 -2.40
C ILE A 34 3.09 -6.01 -1.25
N ASN A 35 1.79 -6.13 -1.02
CA ASN A 35 1.16 -5.57 0.16
C ASN A 35 1.61 -6.35 1.40
N SER A 36 2.34 -5.70 2.30
CA SER A 36 2.86 -6.30 3.53
C SER A 36 1.89 -6.18 4.71
N PHE A 37 0.60 -6.30 4.44
CA PHE A 37 -0.43 -6.27 5.46
C PHE A 37 -0.30 -7.45 6.43
N MET A 38 -0.64 -7.21 7.69
CA MET A 38 -0.43 -8.18 8.76
C MET A 38 -1.69 -8.89 9.21
N MET A 39 -2.74 -8.93 8.40
CA MET A 39 -3.95 -9.69 8.71
C MET A 39 -3.57 -11.10 9.18
N HIS A 40 -4.09 -11.48 10.34
CA HIS A 40 -3.83 -12.80 10.96
C HIS A 40 -2.40 -13.09 11.46
N ALA A 41 -1.52 -12.08 11.52
CA ALA A 41 -0.16 -12.26 12.04
C ALA A 41 -0.10 -12.62 13.52
N VAL A 42 -1.09 -12.18 14.29
CA VAL A 42 -1.28 -12.50 15.70
C VAL A 42 -2.71 -12.98 15.94
N ASN A 43 -2.88 -13.97 16.81
CA ASN A 43 -4.21 -14.46 17.18
C ASN A 43 -4.87 -13.51 18.19
N ASP A 44 -5.38 -12.39 17.70
CA ASP A 44 -6.01 -11.33 18.48
C ASP A 44 -7.37 -10.97 17.88
N SER A 45 -8.41 -10.85 18.69
CA SER A 45 -9.78 -10.51 18.27
C SER A 45 -9.91 -9.10 17.69
N ARG A 46 -8.92 -8.23 17.92
CA ARG A 46 -8.83 -6.89 17.35
C ARG A 46 -8.34 -6.90 15.90
N GLN A 47 -7.87 -8.05 15.41
CA GLN A 47 -7.18 -8.14 14.13
C GLN A 47 -7.84 -7.30 13.03
N ARG A 48 -7.20 -6.18 12.75
CA ARG A 48 -7.45 -5.32 11.62
C ARG A 48 -6.28 -5.46 10.66
N TYR A 49 -6.45 -5.11 9.38
CA TYR A 49 -5.36 -5.18 8.40
C TYR A 49 -4.10 -4.40 8.83
N TRP A 50 -4.26 -3.36 9.66
CA TRP A 50 -3.17 -2.56 10.22
C TRP A 50 -2.61 -3.10 11.56
N TYR A 51 -3.20 -4.12 12.17
CA TYR A 51 -2.75 -4.63 13.48
C TYR A 51 -1.79 -5.83 13.37
N PRO A 52 -0.69 -5.87 14.16
CA PRO A 52 -0.23 -4.83 15.07
C PRO A 52 0.28 -3.61 14.30
N SER A 53 -0.02 -2.41 14.81
CA SER A 53 0.39 -1.16 14.18
C SER A 53 1.87 -0.83 14.49
N TRP A 54 2.44 0.08 13.70
CA TRP A 54 3.79 0.59 13.95
C TRP A 54 3.93 1.41 15.22
N ILE A 55 2.81 1.94 15.71
CA ILE A 55 2.74 2.82 16.90
C ILE A 55 2.05 2.16 18.09
N GLU A 56 1.95 0.81 18.10
CA GLU A 56 1.44 0.07 19.25
C GLU A 56 2.16 0.48 20.54
N PRO A 57 1.42 0.65 21.65
CA PRO A 57 2.06 0.92 22.96
C PRO A 57 3.06 -0.16 23.35
N ASP A 58 2.73 -1.42 23.15
CA ASP A 58 3.60 -2.55 23.47
C ASP A 58 4.68 -2.74 22.38
N LYS A 59 5.93 -2.60 22.83
CA LYS A 59 7.11 -2.79 21.95
C LYS A 59 7.21 -4.19 21.32
N HIS A 60 6.63 -5.21 21.96
CA HIS A 60 6.65 -6.57 21.42
C HIS A 60 5.84 -6.64 20.12
N TYR A 61 4.66 -6.03 20.10
CA TYR A 61 3.83 -5.98 18.88
C TYR A 61 4.49 -5.14 17.78
N ARG A 62 5.16 -4.03 18.13
CA ARG A 62 5.94 -3.27 17.14
C ARG A 62 7.07 -4.11 16.53
N GLN A 63 7.74 -4.94 17.35
CA GLN A 63 8.79 -5.83 16.84
C GLN A 63 8.23 -6.88 15.88
N ILE A 64 7.04 -7.43 16.15
CA ILE A 64 6.37 -8.35 15.20
C ILE A 64 6.16 -7.65 13.85
N ARG A 65 5.70 -6.39 13.84
CA ARG A 65 5.52 -5.60 12.62
C ARG A 65 6.84 -5.39 11.87
N ILE A 66 7.88 -5.00 12.58
CA ILE A 66 9.23 -4.81 12.01
C ILE A 66 9.72 -6.10 11.35
N ASP A 67 9.69 -7.21 12.07
CA ASP A 67 10.18 -8.51 11.59
C ASP A 67 9.39 -8.98 10.36
N HIS A 68 8.07 -8.80 10.37
CA HIS A 68 7.23 -9.14 9.22
C HIS A 68 7.60 -8.33 7.99
N THR A 69 7.71 -7.00 8.13
CA THR A 69 8.00 -6.11 7.00
C THR A 69 9.40 -6.38 6.43
N MET A 70 10.39 -6.67 7.27
CA MET A 70 11.73 -7.08 6.81
C MET A 70 11.68 -8.40 6.03
N ARG A 71 10.89 -9.39 6.47
CA ARG A 71 10.69 -10.64 5.73
C ARG A 71 9.98 -10.40 4.40
N CYS A 72 9.03 -9.48 4.33
CA CYS A 72 8.38 -9.10 3.07
C CYS A 72 9.38 -8.46 2.09
N LEU A 73 10.29 -7.61 2.55
CA LEU A 73 11.35 -7.04 1.71
C LEU A 73 12.27 -8.13 1.14
N THR A 74 12.71 -9.07 1.98
CA THR A 74 13.52 -10.20 1.51
C THR A 74 12.77 -11.07 0.51
N MET A 75 11.51 -11.39 0.79
CA MET A 75 10.66 -12.16 -0.13
C MET A 75 10.42 -11.41 -1.45
N ALA A 76 10.22 -10.10 -1.41
CA ALA A 76 10.06 -9.27 -2.61
C ALA A 76 11.28 -9.38 -3.51
N LYS A 77 12.49 -9.28 -2.94
CA LYS A 77 13.72 -9.49 -3.69
C LYS A 77 13.80 -10.90 -4.31
N GLU A 78 13.48 -11.93 -3.56
CA GLU A 78 13.52 -13.33 -4.02
C GLU A 78 12.53 -13.62 -5.15
N LEU A 79 11.38 -12.92 -5.13
CA LEU A 79 10.32 -13.06 -6.15
C LEU A 79 10.44 -12.05 -7.30
N GLY A 80 11.36 -11.10 -7.22
CA GLY A 80 11.58 -10.08 -8.25
C GLY A 80 10.58 -8.90 -8.20
N ALA A 81 9.90 -8.67 -7.06
CA ALA A 81 9.05 -7.52 -6.88
C ALA A 81 9.89 -6.25 -6.60
N PRO A 82 9.59 -5.10 -7.24
CA PRO A 82 10.37 -3.87 -7.08
C PRO A 82 10.13 -3.16 -5.75
N CYS A 83 8.99 -3.40 -5.13
CA CYS A 83 8.57 -2.72 -3.93
C CYS A 83 7.64 -3.56 -3.05
N ILE A 84 7.53 -3.14 -1.80
CA ILE A 84 6.47 -3.55 -0.89
C ILE A 84 5.72 -2.33 -0.39
N THR A 85 4.45 -2.48 -0.03
CA THR A 85 3.63 -1.45 0.61
C THR A 85 3.33 -1.84 2.05
N THR A 86 3.40 -0.88 2.97
CA THR A 86 2.93 -1.03 4.35
C THR A 86 1.99 0.11 4.74
N GLU A 87 1.16 -0.17 5.72
CA GLU A 87 0.25 0.80 6.31
C GLU A 87 1.02 1.94 7.00
N PRO A 88 0.45 3.14 7.08
CA PRO A 88 1.14 4.35 7.50
C PRO A 88 1.07 4.58 9.02
N GLY A 89 1.36 3.61 9.80
CA GLY A 89 1.40 3.70 11.27
C GLY A 89 0.32 2.86 11.94
N GLY A 90 -0.85 3.40 12.09
CA GLY A 90 -2.01 2.86 12.78
C GLY A 90 -2.87 4.00 13.30
N PRO A 91 -4.07 3.74 13.85
CA PRO A 91 -4.92 4.80 14.37
C PRO A 91 -4.26 5.48 15.56
N VAL A 92 -4.37 6.81 15.62
CA VAL A 92 -3.93 7.59 16.77
C VAL A 92 -5.03 7.50 17.84
N GLU A 93 -4.69 7.02 19.03
CA GLU A 93 -5.64 6.94 20.14
C GLU A 93 -6.19 8.32 20.53
N ALA A 94 -7.44 8.35 20.96
CA ALA A 94 -8.08 9.60 21.38
C ALA A 94 -7.27 10.30 22.50
N GLY A 95 -6.87 11.54 22.25
CA GLY A 95 -6.04 12.33 23.18
C GLY A 95 -4.53 12.10 23.06
N ALA A 96 -4.08 11.18 22.23
CA ALA A 96 -2.66 11.03 21.91
C ALA A 96 -2.17 12.10 20.93
N SER A 97 -0.88 12.42 21.01
CA SER A 97 -0.26 13.38 20.11
C SER A 97 0.10 12.74 18.78
N TRP A 98 -0.42 13.28 17.68
CA TRP A 98 -0.04 12.89 16.33
C TRP A 98 1.49 12.97 16.11
N ASN A 99 2.12 14.07 16.55
CA ASN A 99 3.57 14.25 16.45
C ASN A 99 4.36 13.17 17.22
N ALA A 100 3.86 12.72 18.37
CA ALA A 100 4.47 11.63 19.10
C ALA A 100 4.35 10.30 18.33
N GLY A 101 3.19 10.05 17.75
CA GLY A 101 2.96 8.90 16.86
C GLY A 101 3.90 8.93 15.66
N LEU A 102 4.00 10.07 14.96
CA LEU A 102 4.88 10.23 13.82
C LEU A 102 6.35 9.98 14.18
N LYS A 103 6.82 10.56 15.30
CA LYS A 103 8.19 10.33 15.77
C LYS A 103 8.45 8.85 16.07
N LEU A 104 7.50 8.16 16.71
CA LEU A 104 7.62 6.74 16.99
C LEU A 104 7.64 5.93 15.69
N PHE A 105 6.76 6.23 14.74
CA PHE A 105 6.70 5.56 13.44
C PHE A 105 8.04 5.68 12.70
N VAL A 106 8.57 6.90 12.58
CA VAL A 106 9.88 7.14 11.95
C VAL A 106 11.00 6.35 12.65
N GLU A 107 10.96 6.25 13.99
CA GLU A 107 11.95 5.47 14.74
C GLU A 107 11.83 3.97 14.45
N MET A 108 10.61 3.43 14.40
CA MET A 108 10.38 2.01 14.12
C MET A 108 10.74 1.63 12.69
N LEU A 109 10.65 2.55 11.74
CA LEU A 109 11.04 2.31 10.35
C LEU A 109 12.56 2.22 10.11
N LYS A 110 13.40 2.76 10.99
CA LYS A 110 14.86 2.80 10.77
C LYS A 110 15.46 1.44 10.38
N PRO A 111 15.29 0.36 11.16
CA PRO A 111 15.85 -0.94 10.81
C PRO A 111 15.26 -1.53 9.53
N VAL A 112 14.00 -1.20 9.23
CA VAL A 112 13.33 -1.66 8.01
C VAL A 112 13.87 -0.92 6.78
N ILE A 113 14.13 0.38 6.89
CA ILE A 113 14.76 1.19 5.84
C ILE A 113 16.17 0.67 5.53
N GLU A 114 16.99 0.40 6.54
CA GLU A 114 18.31 -0.19 6.36
C GLU A 114 18.23 -1.56 5.65
N HIS A 115 17.21 -2.34 5.98
CA HIS A 115 16.97 -3.62 5.31
C HIS A 115 16.52 -3.42 3.85
N ALA A 116 15.64 -2.45 3.59
CA ALA A 116 15.20 -2.10 2.23
C ALA A 116 16.40 -1.68 1.36
N GLU A 117 17.30 -0.86 1.89
CA GLU A 117 18.55 -0.47 1.22
C GLU A 117 19.44 -1.67 0.90
N LYS A 118 19.59 -2.59 1.85
CA LYS A 118 20.37 -3.83 1.66
C LYS A 118 19.77 -4.74 0.60
N GLU A 119 18.45 -4.91 0.60
CA GLU A 119 17.76 -5.77 -0.36
C GLU A 119 17.60 -5.11 -1.74
N GLY A 120 17.67 -3.78 -1.82
CA GLY A 120 17.42 -3.02 -3.04
C GLY A 120 15.95 -3.03 -3.45
N VAL A 121 15.03 -3.12 -2.47
CA VAL A 121 13.57 -3.14 -2.65
C VAL A 121 12.99 -1.89 -2.01
N LEU A 122 12.09 -1.19 -2.71
CA LEU A 122 11.44 0.00 -2.17
C LEU A 122 10.46 -0.35 -1.06
N LEU A 123 10.45 0.45 -0.01
CA LEU A 123 9.46 0.46 1.05
C LEU A 123 8.47 1.59 0.79
N LEU A 124 7.25 1.26 0.43
CA LEU A 124 6.22 2.26 0.16
C LEU A 124 5.29 2.41 1.36
N ILE A 125 5.01 3.64 1.70
CA ILE A 125 4.00 4.00 2.70
C ILE A 125 2.75 4.41 1.93
N GLU A 126 1.62 3.86 2.34
CA GLU A 126 0.32 4.13 1.73
C GLU A 126 -0.53 4.99 2.67
N PRO A 127 -0.69 6.29 2.41
CA PRO A 127 -1.59 7.12 3.20
C PRO A 127 -3.00 6.54 3.19
N GLU A 128 -3.60 6.40 4.39
CA GLU A 128 -4.86 5.67 4.50
C GLU A 128 -5.82 6.30 5.52
N PRO A 129 -7.12 6.43 5.18
CA PRO A 129 -8.13 7.02 6.06
C PRO A 129 -8.19 6.35 7.43
N GLY A 130 -8.16 7.17 8.50
CA GLY A 130 -8.25 6.69 9.90
C GLY A 130 -6.94 6.22 10.51
N LEU A 131 -5.82 6.24 9.76
CA LEU A 131 -4.51 5.87 10.27
C LEU A 131 -3.64 7.13 10.55
N LEU A 132 -2.40 6.93 10.99
CA LEU A 132 -1.50 8.03 11.40
C LEU A 132 -1.24 9.04 10.26
N ILE A 133 -1.07 8.55 9.04
CA ILE A 133 -0.86 9.38 7.85
C ILE A 133 -2.01 9.12 6.89
N GLU A 134 -2.91 10.11 6.76
CA GLU A 134 -4.11 10.02 5.94
C GLU A 134 -4.02 10.94 4.71
N THR A 135 -3.40 12.11 4.89
CA THR A 135 -3.41 13.18 3.90
C THR A 135 -2.05 13.39 3.25
N ALA A 136 -2.04 14.05 2.10
CA ALA A 136 -0.80 14.43 1.41
C ALA A 136 0.09 15.33 2.27
N ASP A 137 -0.48 16.24 3.07
CA ASP A 137 0.30 17.12 3.94
C ASP A 137 1.01 16.33 5.04
N GLN A 138 0.31 15.39 5.67
CA GLN A 138 0.91 14.49 6.67
C GLN A 138 2.00 13.60 6.06
N PHE A 139 1.78 13.11 4.83
CA PHE A 139 2.80 12.33 4.12
C PHE A 139 4.06 13.17 3.83
N LEU A 140 3.90 14.41 3.38
CA LEU A 140 5.03 15.31 3.13
C LEU A 140 5.78 15.64 4.42
N GLU A 141 5.08 15.85 5.54
CA GLU A 141 5.71 16.03 6.85
C GLU A 141 6.51 14.79 7.26
N PHE A 142 5.93 13.60 7.11
CA PHE A 142 6.64 12.33 7.33
C PHE A 142 7.90 12.23 6.48
N MET A 143 7.82 12.49 5.17
CA MET A 143 8.98 12.45 4.26
C MET A 143 10.06 13.45 4.62
N GLY A 144 9.70 14.55 5.27
CA GLY A 144 10.68 15.50 5.83
C GLY A 144 11.63 14.89 6.89
N HIS A 145 11.24 13.79 7.51
CA HIS A 145 12.06 13.03 8.46
C HIS A 145 12.83 11.87 7.82
N ILE A 146 12.53 11.51 6.58
CA ILE A 146 13.13 10.38 5.86
C ILE A 146 14.26 10.88 4.95
N LYS A 147 15.41 10.19 5.00
CA LYS A 147 16.57 10.53 4.16
C LYS A 147 16.88 9.48 3.09
N SER A 148 16.29 8.30 3.22
CA SER A 148 16.56 7.19 2.31
C SER A 148 15.77 7.33 1.00
N PRO A 149 16.41 7.13 -0.15
CA PRO A 149 15.71 7.06 -1.44
C PRO A 149 14.89 5.77 -1.61
N MET A 150 15.05 4.81 -0.69
CA MET A 150 14.31 3.55 -0.72
C MET A 150 12.90 3.65 -0.13
N VAL A 151 12.51 4.82 0.40
CA VAL A 151 11.17 5.07 0.91
C VAL A 151 10.39 5.92 -0.08
N GLY A 152 9.18 5.50 -0.40
CA GLY A 152 8.28 6.20 -1.31
C GLY A 152 6.82 6.12 -0.90
N CYS A 153 5.96 6.55 -1.80
CA CYS A 153 4.51 6.52 -1.66
C CYS A 153 3.90 5.44 -2.56
N ASN A 154 3.06 4.59 -2.01
CA ASN A 154 1.99 3.99 -2.77
C ASN A 154 0.80 4.94 -2.68
N PHE A 155 0.45 5.60 -3.78
CA PHE A 155 -0.62 6.58 -3.79
C PHE A 155 -1.92 5.93 -4.22
N ASP A 156 -2.80 5.78 -3.25
CA ASP A 156 -4.17 5.30 -3.47
C ASP A 156 -5.10 6.48 -3.72
N ILE A 157 -5.75 6.50 -4.90
CA ILE A 157 -6.59 7.62 -5.30
C ILE A 157 -7.91 7.66 -4.52
N GLY A 158 -8.43 6.51 -4.12
CA GLY A 158 -9.65 6.41 -3.32
C GLY A 158 -9.42 6.86 -1.90
N HIS A 159 -8.28 6.51 -1.29
CA HIS A 159 -7.90 6.99 0.02
C HIS A 159 -7.79 8.52 0.04
N SER A 160 -7.11 9.11 -0.96
CA SER A 160 -7.03 10.56 -1.13
C SER A 160 -8.42 11.19 -1.24
N TYR A 161 -9.32 10.59 -2.03
CA TYR A 161 -10.70 11.07 -2.16
C TYR A 161 -11.47 10.95 -0.84
N CYS A 162 -11.31 9.86 -0.08
CA CYS A 162 -11.99 9.63 1.20
C CYS A 162 -11.70 10.73 2.23
N VAL A 163 -10.45 11.20 2.31
CA VAL A 163 -10.03 12.23 3.29
C VAL A 163 -10.33 13.66 2.83
N GLY A 164 -10.95 13.82 1.67
CA GLY A 164 -11.40 15.13 1.18
C GLY A 164 -10.49 15.77 0.17
N ASP A 165 -9.35 15.17 -0.15
CA ASP A 165 -8.46 15.63 -1.19
C ASP A 165 -9.06 15.36 -2.59
N ASP A 166 -8.63 16.14 -3.58
CA ASP A 166 -8.85 15.82 -4.98
C ASP A 166 -7.61 15.11 -5.53
N PRO A 167 -7.71 13.83 -5.95
CA PRO A 167 -6.56 13.07 -6.40
C PRO A 167 -5.78 13.73 -7.53
N ALA A 168 -6.47 14.35 -8.49
CA ALA A 168 -5.82 14.98 -9.63
C ALA A 168 -4.91 16.16 -9.24
N SER A 169 -5.31 16.94 -8.24
CA SER A 169 -4.51 18.04 -7.71
C SER A 169 -3.45 17.59 -6.69
N THR A 170 -3.64 16.43 -6.06
CA THR A 170 -2.74 15.87 -5.06
C THR A 170 -1.53 15.16 -5.69
N ILE A 171 -1.75 14.42 -6.78
CA ILE A 171 -0.70 13.67 -7.49
C ILE A 171 0.54 14.55 -7.81
N PRO A 172 0.42 15.75 -8.40
CA PRO A 172 1.60 16.58 -8.68
C PRO A 172 2.38 16.99 -7.43
N ARG A 173 1.72 17.15 -6.28
CA ARG A 173 2.37 17.52 -5.02
C ARG A 173 3.29 16.40 -4.49
N LEU A 174 2.93 15.15 -4.75
CA LEU A 174 3.64 13.96 -4.30
C LEU A 174 4.52 13.32 -5.38
N ALA A 175 4.63 13.92 -6.56
CA ALA A 175 5.26 13.35 -7.75
C ALA A 175 6.67 12.76 -7.51
N ASN A 176 7.48 13.40 -6.66
CA ASN A 176 8.84 12.96 -6.36
C ASN A 176 8.88 11.66 -5.52
N TYR A 177 7.80 11.34 -4.84
CA TYR A 177 7.72 10.25 -3.86
C TYR A 177 6.89 9.07 -4.37
N ILE A 178 5.94 9.29 -5.28
CA ILE A 178 5.07 8.23 -5.79
C ILE A 178 5.89 7.21 -6.58
N LYS A 179 5.77 5.94 -6.19
CA LYS A 179 6.42 4.79 -6.82
C LYS A 179 5.44 3.68 -7.20
N HIS A 180 4.21 3.78 -6.74
CA HIS A 180 3.11 2.88 -7.07
C HIS A 180 1.78 3.62 -6.95
N PHE A 181 0.77 3.15 -7.68
CA PHE A 181 -0.60 3.64 -7.58
C PHE A 181 -1.56 2.50 -7.32
N HIS A 182 -2.51 2.73 -6.42
CA HIS A 182 -3.75 1.97 -6.37
C HIS A 182 -4.89 2.79 -6.98
N LEU A 183 -5.75 2.10 -7.74
CA LEU A 183 -6.94 2.66 -8.37
C LEU A 183 -8.16 1.83 -8.00
N GLU A 184 -9.10 2.47 -7.39
CA GLU A 184 -10.47 2.02 -7.17
C GLU A 184 -11.36 3.25 -7.19
N ASP A 185 -12.67 3.07 -7.21
CA ASP A 185 -13.61 4.17 -7.10
C ASP A 185 -14.23 4.22 -5.71
N ILE A 186 -14.68 5.39 -5.33
CA ILE A 186 -15.32 5.65 -4.03
C ILE A 186 -16.65 6.39 -4.27
N ALA A 187 -17.68 5.99 -3.54
CA ALA A 187 -18.95 6.68 -3.59
C ALA A 187 -18.84 8.17 -3.15
N SER A 188 -19.74 9.02 -3.62
CA SER A 188 -19.78 10.45 -3.25
C SER A 188 -19.91 10.72 -1.74
N THR A 189 -20.27 9.70 -0.98
CA THR A 189 -20.32 9.74 0.49
C THR A 189 -18.94 9.74 1.15
N ARG A 190 -17.87 9.44 0.38
CA ARG A 190 -16.48 9.33 0.84
C ARG A 190 -16.25 8.27 1.91
N VAL A 191 -17.15 7.30 2.02
CA VAL A 191 -16.94 6.12 2.87
C VAL A 191 -15.92 5.22 2.22
N HIS A 192 -14.88 4.83 2.97
CA HIS A 192 -13.83 3.96 2.48
C HIS A 192 -14.41 2.57 2.19
N HIS A 193 -14.78 2.37 0.94
CA HIS A 193 -15.30 1.12 0.38
C HIS A 193 -15.04 1.13 -1.11
N HIS A 194 -14.19 0.22 -1.58
CA HIS A 194 -13.72 0.20 -2.96
C HIS A 194 -14.82 -0.22 -3.92
N LEU A 195 -15.02 0.59 -4.94
CA LEU A 195 -15.93 0.32 -6.05
C LEU A 195 -15.13 0.11 -7.35
N ILE A 196 -15.72 -0.59 -8.29
CA ILE A 196 -15.16 -0.71 -9.63
C ILE A 196 -15.05 0.70 -10.23
N PRO A 197 -13.91 1.11 -10.83
CA PRO A 197 -13.76 2.38 -11.48
C PRO A 197 -14.93 2.76 -12.39
N GLY A 198 -15.54 3.93 -12.15
CA GLY A 198 -16.72 4.44 -12.84
C GLY A 198 -18.06 4.11 -12.18
N ASP A 199 -18.06 3.41 -11.03
CA ASP A 199 -19.27 3.17 -10.23
C ASP A 199 -19.37 4.11 -9.03
N GLY A 200 -18.38 4.97 -8.80
CA GLY A 200 -18.31 5.97 -7.73
C GLY A 200 -18.35 7.41 -8.25
N ALA A 201 -17.51 8.26 -7.65
CA ALA A 201 -17.52 9.69 -7.90
C ALA A 201 -16.13 10.30 -8.19
N ILE A 202 -15.08 9.48 -8.35
CA ILE A 202 -13.74 9.95 -8.67
C ILE A 202 -13.66 10.31 -10.15
N ASP A 203 -13.10 11.47 -10.47
CA ASP A 203 -12.79 11.85 -11.86
C ASP A 203 -11.51 11.13 -12.32
N PHE A 204 -11.68 9.90 -12.83
CA PHE A 204 -10.57 9.10 -13.35
C PHE A 204 -9.85 9.75 -14.53
N LYS A 205 -10.56 10.52 -15.35
CA LYS A 205 -9.92 11.20 -16.46
C LYS A 205 -8.91 12.22 -15.95
N ALA A 206 -9.32 13.08 -15.02
CA ALA A 206 -8.44 14.07 -14.42
C ALA A 206 -7.29 13.42 -13.63
N ALA A 207 -7.57 12.36 -12.86
CA ALA A 207 -6.55 11.64 -12.10
C ALA A 207 -5.49 11.00 -13.03
N ILE A 208 -5.91 10.33 -14.11
CA ILE A 208 -4.98 9.69 -15.06
C ILE A 208 -4.20 10.73 -15.86
N GLU A 209 -4.82 11.86 -16.24
CA GLU A 209 -4.10 12.98 -16.85
C GLU A 209 -3.00 13.51 -15.90
N ALA A 210 -3.28 13.61 -14.60
CA ALA A 210 -2.28 14.00 -13.61
C ALA A 210 -1.15 12.97 -13.47
N ILE A 211 -1.46 11.66 -13.48
CA ILE A 211 -0.46 10.58 -13.50
C ILE A 211 0.46 10.71 -14.73
N LYS A 212 -0.11 10.93 -15.91
CA LYS A 212 0.65 11.14 -17.14
C LYS A 212 1.51 12.40 -17.08
N ALA A 213 0.95 13.49 -16.54
CA ALA A 213 1.63 14.79 -16.46
C ALA A 213 2.87 14.78 -15.60
N ILE A 214 2.94 13.96 -14.55
CA ILE A 214 4.14 13.78 -13.73
C ILE A 214 5.19 12.86 -14.38
N GLY A 215 4.92 12.33 -15.58
CA GLY A 215 5.83 11.44 -16.30
C GLY A 215 5.94 10.03 -15.71
N TYR A 216 4.96 9.59 -14.92
CA TYR A 216 4.96 8.27 -14.30
C TYR A 216 4.94 7.16 -15.36
N LYS A 217 5.74 6.10 -15.14
CA LYS A 217 5.92 4.99 -16.10
C LYS A 217 5.85 3.61 -15.46
N GLU A 218 5.69 3.57 -14.15
CA GLU A 218 5.64 2.32 -13.39
C GLU A 218 4.20 1.76 -13.33
N TRP A 219 3.95 0.85 -12.43
CA TRP A 219 2.70 0.12 -12.33
C TRP A 219 1.57 0.95 -11.72
N VAL A 220 0.38 0.78 -12.30
CA VAL A 220 -0.90 1.26 -11.78
C VAL A 220 -1.77 0.03 -11.51
N THR A 221 -2.08 -0.24 -10.27
CA THR A 221 -2.78 -1.44 -9.84
C THR A 221 -4.23 -1.13 -9.47
N ILE A 222 -5.16 -1.96 -9.95
CA ILE A 222 -6.56 -1.88 -9.54
C ILE A 222 -6.73 -2.68 -8.26
N GLU A 223 -7.30 -2.08 -7.21
CA GLU A 223 -7.54 -2.71 -5.92
C GLU A 223 -9.03 -2.83 -5.60
N LEU A 224 -9.55 -4.06 -5.60
CA LEU A 224 -10.99 -4.34 -5.50
C LEU A 224 -11.30 -5.42 -4.46
N TYR A 225 -10.81 -5.27 -3.22
CA TYR A 225 -10.98 -6.23 -2.14
C TYR A 225 -12.44 -6.63 -1.82
N PRO A 226 -13.50 -5.82 -2.07
CA PRO A 226 -14.86 -6.23 -1.75
C PRO A 226 -15.46 -7.28 -2.72
N TYR A 227 -14.86 -7.46 -3.90
CA TYR A 227 -15.46 -8.25 -4.99
C TYR A 227 -15.04 -9.73 -4.97
N VAL A 228 -15.11 -10.37 -3.80
CA VAL A 228 -14.67 -11.76 -3.60
C VAL A 228 -15.57 -12.81 -4.27
N GLU A 229 -16.84 -12.47 -4.53
CA GLU A 229 -17.80 -13.41 -5.15
C GLU A 229 -17.56 -13.56 -6.65
N ASP A 230 -17.10 -12.49 -7.34
CA ASP A 230 -16.80 -12.52 -8.77
C ASP A 230 -15.62 -11.59 -9.11
N PRO A 231 -14.41 -11.95 -8.67
CA PRO A 231 -13.23 -11.11 -8.85
C PRO A 231 -12.82 -10.96 -10.33
N ASP A 232 -13.06 -11.99 -11.14
CA ASP A 232 -12.72 -11.97 -12.56
C ASP A 232 -13.55 -10.94 -13.33
N GLN A 233 -14.85 -10.87 -13.05
CA GLN A 233 -15.73 -9.90 -13.69
C GLN A 233 -15.39 -8.47 -13.21
N ALA A 234 -15.12 -8.28 -11.93
CA ALA A 234 -14.73 -6.99 -11.39
C ALA A 234 -13.43 -6.49 -12.02
N ALA A 235 -12.41 -7.33 -12.09
CA ALA A 235 -11.12 -7.01 -12.72
C ALA A 235 -11.27 -6.68 -14.21
N LYS A 236 -12.10 -7.45 -14.93
CA LYS A 236 -12.38 -7.23 -16.37
C LYS A 236 -13.03 -5.87 -16.59
N LEU A 237 -14.10 -5.55 -15.86
CA LEU A 237 -14.79 -4.26 -15.97
C LEU A 237 -13.88 -3.09 -15.63
N ALA A 238 -13.12 -3.18 -14.56
CA ALA A 238 -12.17 -2.15 -14.18
C ALA A 238 -11.12 -1.91 -15.27
N ARG A 239 -10.56 -2.99 -15.84
CA ARG A 239 -9.60 -2.88 -16.95
C ARG A 239 -10.23 -2.26 -18.20
N GLU A 240 -11.45 -2.68 -18.58
CA GLU A 240 -12.15 -2.13 -19.75
C GLU A 240 -12.38 -0.62 -19.63
N ARG A 241 -12.61 -0.11 -18.41
CA ARG A 241 -12.86 1.30 -18.15
C ARG A 241 -11.58 2.13 -18.03
N ILE A 242 -10.52 1.56 -17.45
CA ILE A 242 -9.28 2.30 -17.17
C ILE A 242 -8.26 2.22 -18.31
N ALA A 243 -8.10 1.08 -18.97
CA ALA A 243 -7.08 0.91 -20.00
C ALA A 243 -7.16 1.95 -21.15
N PRO A 244 -8.34 2.35 -21.65
CA PRO A 244 -8.44 3.40 -22.66
C PRO A 244 -7.96 4.77 -22.18
N LEU A 245 -8.04 5.05 -20.89
CA LEU A 245 -7.55 6.31 -20.30
C LEU A 245 -6.03 6.33 -20.14
N LEU A 246 -5.41 5.16 -19.98
CA LEU A 246 -3.95 5.01 -19.86
C LEU A 246 -3.22 5.04 -21.22
N ALA A 247 -3.91 4.75 -22.30
CA ALA A 247 -3.39 4.72 -23.67
C ALA A 247 -2.84 6.07 -24.18
#